data_699ecfe5d324ea5a2369ee99973853a0
#
_entry.id   699ecfe5d324ea5a2369ee99973853a0
#
_cell.length_a   1.000
_cell.length_b   1.000
_cell.length_c   1.000
_cell.angle_alpha   90.00
_cell.angle_beta   90.00
_cell.angle_gamma   90.00
#
_symmetry.space_group_name_H-M   'P 1'
#
loop_
_entity.id
_entity.type
_entity.pdbx_description
1 polymer ?
#
loop_
_entity_poly.entity_id
_entity_poly.type
_entity_poly.pdbx_seq_one_letter_code
_entity_poly.pdbx_strand_id
1 'polypeptide(L)'
;PTFISPWIDGKKAVMAASGNLTRDNAVSVMEHEKEWGEIFDGIHDVVDACAFQDGHIDYDELDAFFSVNKKLADKYNMKCWTNAETFDRDMPIRFLPIKFDKLRLKLEAAKRAGYDKGITFEFSHFMSPQSAYLQAGNLYNRYKEYFNIS
;
A
#
# COMPACT_ATOMS: atom_id res chain seq x y z
N PRO A 1 -4.21 8.59 -9.22
CA PRO A 1 -5.13 9.52 -8.55
C PRO A 1 -4.85 9.54 -7.06
N THR A 2 -4.59 10.73 -6.55
CA THR A 2 -4.41 10.96 -5.12
C THR A 2 -5.80 11.11 -4.51
N PHE A 3 -6.18 10.21 -3.61
CA PHE A 3 -7.40 10.36 -2.84
C PHE A 3 -7.04 11.01 -1.51
N ILE A 4 -7.43 12.25 -1.32
CA ILE A 4 -7.46 12.86 0.00
C ILE A 4 -8.78 12.43 0.61
N SER A 5 -8.75 11.53 1.58
CA SER A 5 -9.90 11.26 2.42
C SER A 5 -9.76 12.09 3.70
N PRO A 6 -10.47 13.20 3.84
CA PRO A 6 -10.51 13.91 5.10
C PRO A 6 -11.32 13.06 6.09
N TRP A 7 -10.65 12.30 6.92
CA TRP A 7 -11.28 11.74 8.10
C TRP A 7 -11.29 12.83 9.16
N ILE A 8 -12.42 13.44 9.32
CA ILE A 8 -12.62 14.54 10.24
C ILE A 8 -12.95 13.97 11.62
N ASP A 9 -11.93 13.62 12.36
CA ASP A 9 -11.96 13.81 13.81
C ASP A 9 -11.07 15.03 14.10
N GLY A 10 -11.51 16.17 13.66
CA GLY A 10 -11.01 17.51 13.95
C GLY A 10 -9.53 17.80 13.75
N LYS A 11 -8.65 16.82 13.51
CA LYS A 11 -7.19 17.04 13.48
C LYS A 11 -6.33 16.02 12.73
N LYS A 12 -6.89 15.01 12.03
CA LYS A 12 -6.07 14.00 11.37
C LYS A 12 -6.56 13.71 9.97
N ALA A 13 -5.79 14.08 8.98
CA ALA A 13 -6.01 13.68 7.59
C ALA A 13 -5.05 12.52 7.23
N VAL A 14 -5.60 11.50 6.56
CA VAL A 14 -4.82 10.42 5.95
C VAL A 14 -4.95 10.54 4.44
N MET A 15 -3.81 10.57 3.77
CA MET A 15 -3.75 10.58 2.32
C MET A 15 -3.39 9.18 1.82
N ALA A 16 -4.17 8.66 0.87
CA ALA A 16 -3.80 7.47 0.11
C ALA A 16 -3.09 7.90 -1.17
N ALA A 17 -1.90 7.40 -1.37
CA ALA A 17 -1.05 7.74 -2.51
C ALA A 17 -0.75 6.49 -3.34
N SER A 18 -1.01 6.55 -4.64
CA SER A 18 -0.52 5.55 -5.57
C SER A 18 0.64 6.12 -6.36
N GLY A 19 1.81 5.53 -6.26
CA GLY A 19 2.90 5.79 -7.20
C GLY A 19 2.50 5.32 -8.60
N ASN A 20 2.77 6.12 -9.62
CA ASN A 20 2.59 5.73 -11.03
C ASN A 20 3.78 4.89 -11.50
N LEU A 21 4.05 3.78 -10.81
CA LEU A 21 5.05 2.81 -11.25
C LEU A 21 4.36 1.73 -12.11
N THR A 22 3.82 2.14 -13.26
CA THR A 22 3.28 1.21 -14.25
C THR A 22 4.36 0.89 -15.27
N ARG A 23 4.34 -0.33 -15.84
CA ARG A 23 5.26 -0.76 -16.90
C ARG A 23 5.29 0.19 -18.10
N ASP A 24 4.18 0.83 -18.41
CA ASP A 24 4.04 1.73 -19.56
C ASP A 24 4.38 3.19 -19.24
N ASN A 25 4.40 3.58 -17.96
CA ASN A 25 4.72 4.91 -17.47
C ASN A 25 5.56 4.83 -16.19
N ALA A 26 6.52 3.93 -16.14
CA ALA A 26 7.37 3.74 -14.97
C ALA A 26 8.14 5.02 -14.67
N VAL A 27 7.80 5.61 -13.54
CA VAL A 27 8.59 6.69 -12.95
C VAL A 27 9.70 6.06 -12.15
N SER A 28 10.93 6.48 -12.35
CA SER A 28 12.04 6.00 -11.54
C SER A 28 11.83 6.32 -10.06
N VAL A 29 12.47 5.55 -9.17
CA VAL A 29 12.44 5.82 -7.72
C VAL A 29 12.85 7.27 -7.41
N MET A 30 13.78 7.85 -8.16
CA MET A 30 14.21 9.24 -8.00
C MET A 30 13.12 10.24 -8.40
N GLU A 31 12.43 10.00 -9.50
CA GLU A 31 11.33 10.86 -9.94
C GLU A 31 10.15 10.77 -8.96
N HIS A 32 9.84 9.56 -8.48
CA HIS A 32 8.85 9.35 -7.44
C HIS A 32 9.21 10.10 -6.14
N GLU A 33 10.47 10.01 -5.69
CA GLU A 33 10.95 10.74 -4.51
C GLU A 33 10.81 12.26 -4.69
N LYS A 34 11.13 12.78 -5.88
CA LYS A 34 11.00 14.20 -6.19
C LYS A 34 9.53 14.65 -6.20
N GLU A 35 8.69 13.95 -6.94
CA GLU A 35 7.26 14.28 -7.08
C GLU A 35 6.55 14.28 -5.72
N TRP A 36 6.74 13.21 -4.95
CA TRP A 36 6.14 13.11 -3.61
C TRP A 36 6.76 14.06 -2.60
N GLY A 37 8.04 14.38 -2.76
CA GLY A 37 8.70 15.41 -1.97
C GLY A 37 8.07 16.80 -2.17
N GLU A 38 7.77 17.17 -3.42
CA GLU A 38 7.09 18.42 -3.75
C GLU A 38 5.65 18.45 -3.22
N ILE A 39 4.92 17.32 -3.32
CA ILE A 39 3.57 17.20 -2.77
C ILE A 39 3.59 17.34 -1.24
N PHE A 40 4.46 16.63 -0.56
CA PHE A 40 4.54 16.67 0.91
C PHE A 40 4.99 18.04 1.43
N ASP A 41 5.87 18.72 0.71
CA ASP A 41 6.27 20.08 1.06
C ASP A 41 5.06 21.04 1.11
N GLY A 42 4.08 20.82 0.24
CA GLY A 42 2.86 21.63 0.19
C GLY A 42 1.74 21.25 1.14
N ILE A 43 1.79 20.05 1.78
CA ILE A 43 0.64 19.52 2.55
C ILE A 43 0.98 18.94 3.93
N HIS A 44 2.26 18.87 4.32
CA HIS A 44 2.69 18.18 5.55
C HIS A 44 2.17 18.83 6.84
N ASP A 45 1.77 20.07 6.78
CA ASP A 45 1.19 20.81 7.91
C ASP A 45 -0.30 20.47 8.16
N VAL A 46 -0.97 19.86 7.16
CA VAL A 46 -2.40 19.48 7.24
C VAL A 46 -2.64 17.97 7.11
N VAL A 47 -1.59 17.17 6.84
CA VAL A 47 -1.68 15.71 6.69
C VAL A 47 -0.75 15.00 7.68
N ASP A 48 -1.33 14.17 8.54
CA ASP A 48 -0.58 13.45 9.59
C ASP A 48 -0.01 12.10 9.13
N ALA A 49 -0.60 11.48 8.13
CA ALA A 49 -0.21 10.15 7.67
C ALA A 49 -0.40 10.00 6.16
N CYS A 50 0.48 9.22 5.54
CA CYS A 50 0.35 8.82 4.15
C CYS A 50 0.30 7.30 4.03
N ALA A 51 -0.69 6.76 3.32
CA ALA A 51 -0.83 5.34 3.02
C ALA A 51 -0.47 5.09 1.55
N PHE A 52 0.69 4.51 1.30
CA PHE A 52 1.18 4.25 -0.04
C PHE A 52 0.62 2.95 -0.60
N GLN A 53 0.08 3.00 -1.83
CA GLN A 53 -0.40 1.83 -2.57
C GLN A 53 0.74 1.18 -3.36
N ASP A 54 0.79 -0.14 -3.33
CA ASP A 54 1.85 -0.95 -3.95
C ASP A 54 1.40 -1.70 -5.22
N GLY A 55 0.23 -1.40 -5.74
CA GLY A 55 -0.42 -2.19 -6.78
C GLY A 55 0.27 -2.28 -8.14
N HIS A 56 1.20 -1.38 -8.41
CA HIS A 56 1.97 -1.33 -9.66
C HIS A 56 3.47 -1.51 -9.44
N ILE A 57 3.85 -2.01 -8.26
CA ILE A 57 5.25 -2.23 -7.90
C ILE A 57 5.61 -3.69 -8.15
N ASP A 58 6.65 -3.94 -8.92
CA ASP A 58 7.19 -5.29 -9.08
C ASP A 58 7.79 -5.77 -7.74
N TYR A 59 7.73 -7.10 -7.49
CA TYR A 59 8.09 -7.65 -6.17
C TYR A 59 9.56 -7.46 -5.81
N ASP A 60 10.45 -7.34 -6.77
CA ASP A 60 11.88 -7.05 -6.60
C ASP A 60 12.16 -5.55 -6.35
N GLU A 61 11.20 -4.67 -6.63
CA GLU A 61 11.27 -3.23 -6.38
C GLU A 61 10.65 -2.80 -5.04
N LEU A 62 9.95 -3.70 -4.33
CA LEU A 62 9.24 -3.38 -3.10
C LEU A 62 10.12 -2.71 -2.04
N ASP A 63 11.32 -3.23 -1.80
CA ASP A 63 12.21 -2.69 -0.77
C ASP A 63 12.66 -1.25 -1.11
N ALA A 64 12.95 -0.97 -2.38
CA ALA A 64 13.31 0.37 -2.83
C ALA A 64 12.12 1.34 -2.70
N PHE A 65 10.93 0.91 -3.13
CA PHE A 65 9.70 1.68 -3.03
C PHE A 65 9.35 2.01 -1.57
N PHE A 66 9.33 1.01 -0.70
CA PHE A 66 8.99 1.25 0.70
C PHE A 66 10.03 2.11 1.43
N SER A 67 11.31 1.93 1.10
CA SER A 67 12.39 2.73 1.70
C SER A 67 12.31 4.19 1.33
N VAL A 68 12.06 4.53 0.07
CA VAL A 68 11.95 5.92 -0.38
C VAL A 68 10.73 6.62 0.25
N ASN A 69 9.60 5.93 0.32
CA ASN A 69 8.38 6.47 0.92
C ASN A 69 8.52 6.69 2.43
N LYS A 70 9.18 5.76 3.13
CA LYS A 70 9.47 5.92 4.57
C LYS A 70 10.37 7.12 4.82
N LYS A 71 11.45 7.26 4.04
CA LYS A 71 12.36 8.41 4.10
C LYS A 71 11.63 9.74 3.88
N LEU A 72 10.73 9.79 2.91
CA LEU A 72 9.90 10.97 2.66
C LEU A 72 8.97 11.27 3.82
N ALA A 73 8.23 10.30 4.32
CA ALA A 73 7.33 10.48 5.43
C ALA A 73 8.07 10.97 6.70
N ASP A 74 9.25 10.40 6.99
CA ASP A 74 10.08 10.81 8.12
C ASP A 74 10.58 12.24 7.97
N LYS A 75 11.02 12.63 6.76
CA LYS A 75 11.48 13.99 6.48
C LYS A 75 10.42 15.05 6.82
N TYR A 76 9.16 14.74 6.59
CA TYR A 76 8.03 15.64 6.83
C TYR A 76 7.26 15.34 8.12
N ASN A 77 7.83 14.50 9.00
CA ASN A 77 7.22 14.10 10.27
C ASN A 77 5.80 13.51 10.12
N MET A 78 5.56 12.79 9.04
CA MET A 78 4.31 12.12 8.74
C MET A 78 4.41 10.63 9.12
N LYS A 79 3.29 10.03 9.52
CA LYS A 79 3.22 8.58 9.68
C LYS A 79 3.17 7.90 8.31
N CYS A 80 3.92 6.82 8.18
CA CYS A 80 4.03 6.06 6.94
C CYS A 80 3.24 4.75 7.05
N TRP A 81 2.17 4.61 6.26
CA TRP A 81 1.36 3.42 6.20
C TRP A 81 1.46 2.76 4.83
N THR A 82 1.31 1.44 4.75
CA THR A 82 1.11 0.76 3.48
C THR A 82 -0.37 0.48 3.25
N ASN A 83 -0.81 0.61 2.00
CA ASN A 83 -2.11 0.16 1.51
C ASN A 83 -1.86 -1.00 0.54
N ALA A 84 -1.64 -2.19 1.10
CA ALA A 84 -1.27 -3.38 0.35
C ALA A 84 -2.46 -3.92 -0.46
N GLU A 85 -2.32 -3.96 -1.78
CA GLU A 85 -3.35 -4.52 -2.66
C GLU A 85 -3.38 -6.05 -2.53
N THR A 86 -4.58 -6.58 -2.37
CA THR A 86 -4.86 -8.01 -2.18
C THR A 86 -5.31 -8.71 -3.47
N PHE A 87 -5.13 -8.05 -4.61
CA PHE A 87 -5.45 -8.58 -5.93
C PHE A 87 -4.26 -8.43 -6.88
N ASP A 88 -4.28 -9.18 -7.96
CA ASP A 88 -3.24 -9.20 -8.99
C ASP A 88 -3.68 -8.37 -10.20
N ARG A 89 -2.81 -7.44 -10.66
CA ARG A 89 -3.08 -6.58 -11.82
C ARG A 89 -2.53 -7.15 -13.12
N ASP A 90 -1.51 -7.98 -13.03
CA ASP A 90 -0.73 -8.46 -14.18
C ASP A 90 -1.18 -9.81 -14.73
N MET A 91 -2.20 -10.41 -14.13
CA MET A 91 -2.77 -11.66 -14.62
C MET A 91 -3.63 -11.43 -15.87
N PRO A 92 -3.71 -12.40 -16.78
CA PRO A 92 -4.61 -12.34 -17.96
C PRO A 92 -6.07 -12.04 -17.58
N ILE A 93 -6.50 -12.54 -16.43
CA ILE A 93 -7.75 -12.12 -15.79
C ILE A 93 -7.37 -11.17 -14.66
N ARG A 94 -7.66 -9.90 -14.84
CA ARG A 94 -7.28 -8.83 -13.89
C ARG A 94 -8.12 -8.90 -12.62
N PHE A 95 -7.53 -8.40 -11.54
CA PHE A 95 -8.20 -8.25 -10.25
C PHE A 95 -8.69 -9.57 -9.64
N LEU A 96 -7.87 -10.61 -9.73
CA LEU A 96 -8.06 -11.82 -8.94
C LEU A 96 -7.36 -11.68 -7.57
N PRO A 97 -7.92 -12.30 -6.51
CA PRO A 97 -7.24 -12.36 -5.21
C PRO A 97 -5.83 -12.96 -5.35
N ILE A 98 -4.83 -12.31 -4.76
CA ILE A 98 -3.45 -12.82 -4.76
C ILE A 98 -3.29 -14.02 -3.84
N LYS A 99 -2.22 -14.78 -4.04
CA LYS A 99 -1.78 -15.80 -3.07
C LYS A 99 -1.25 -15.12 -1.81
N PHE A 100 -1.46 -15.73 -0.65
CA PHE A 100 -0.99 -15.18 0.62
C PHE A 100 0.51 -14.89 0.63
N ASP A 101 1.34 -15.73 -0.01
CA ASP A 101 2.79 -15.50 -0.07
C ASP A 101 3.16 -14.18 -0.75
N LYS A 102 2.42 -13.75 -1.76
CA LYS A 102 2.57 -12.43 -2.38
C LYS A 102 2.21 -11.30 -1.40
N LEU A 103 1.07 -11.42 -0.71
CA LEU A 103 0.67 -10.43 0.30
C LEU A 103 1.69 -10.36 1.44
N ARG A 104 2.18 -11.51 1.90
CA ARG A 104 3.21 -11.58 2.93
C ARG A 104 4.48 -10.85 2.53
N LEU A 105 4.97 -11.01 1.30
CA LEU A 105 6.14 -10.28 0.80
C LEU A 105 5.96 -8.77 0.90
N LYS A 106 4.79 -8.25 0.51
CA LYS A 106 4.45 -6.82 0.61
C LYS A 106 4.45 -6.35 2.06
N LEU A 107 3.76 -7.06 2.96
CA LEU A 107 3.66 -6.69 4.37
C LEU A 107 5.02 -6.78 5.09
N GLU A 108 5.83 -7.78 4.79
CA GLU A 108 7.17 -7.94 5.36
C GLU A 108 8.14 -6.86 4.83
N ALA A 109 8.05 -6.47 3.55
CA ALA A 109 8.86 -5.38 3.00
C ALA A 109 8.50 -4.04 3.66
N ALA A 110 7.22 -3.73 3.82
CA ALA A 110 6.77 -2.55 4.55
C ALA A 110 7.24 -2.56 6.01
N LYS A 111 7.17 -3.70 6.68
CA LYS A 111 7.67 -3.89 8.06
C LYS A 111 9.18 -3.66 8.14
N ARG A 112 9.97 -4.22 7.20
CA ARG A 112 11.43 -4.00 7.15
C ARG A 112 11.77 -2.53 6.96
N ALA A 113 11.01 -1.80 6.15
CA ALA A 113 11.18 -0.37 5.95
C ALA A 113 10.74 0.49 7.16
N GLY A 114 10.11 -0.10 8.17
CA GLY A 114 9.68 0.60 9.38
C GLY A 114 8.35 1.33 9.27
N TYR A 115 7.43 0.83 8.46
CA TYR A 115 6.09 1.40 8.35
C TYR A 115 5.30 1.24 9.64
N ASP A 116 4.51 2.28 9.98
CA ASP A 116 3.74 2.32 11.23
C ASP A 116 2.51 1.42 11.21
N LYS A 117 1.90 1.23 10.04
CA LYS A 117 0.67 0.44 9.88
C LYS A 117 0.55 -0.17 8.49
N GLY A 118 -0.04 -1.35 8.41
CA GLY A 118 -0.52 -1.96 7.19
C GLY A 118 -2.04 -1.92 7.09
N ILE A 119 -2.54 -1.54 5.92
CA ILE A 119 -3.93 -1.65 5.50
C ILE A 119 -3.96 -2.62 4.33
N THR A 120 -4.90 -3.55 4.30
CA THR A 120 -5.11 -4.42 3.13
C THR A 120 -6.26 -3.89 2.28
N PHE A 121 -6.05 -3.71 1.00
CA PHE A 121 -7.05 -3.24 0.05
C PHE A 121 -7.35 -4.33 -0.97
N GLU A 122 -8.54 -4.94 -0.99
CA GLU A 122 -9.60 -4.68 -0.04
C GLU A 122 -10.24 -6.00 0.42
N PHE A 123 -10.91 -5.97 1.54
CA PHE A 123 -11.40 -7.18 2.18
C PHE A 123 -12.58 -7.82 1.44
N SER A 124 -13.60 -7.04 1.07
CA SER A 124 -14.91 -7.57 0.66
C SER A 124 -14.83 -8.46 -0.57
N HIS A 125 -14.08 -8.07 -1.60
CA HIS A 125 -13.97 -8.81 -2.85
C HIS A 125 -12.81 -9.80 -2.85
N PHE A 126 -11.67 -9.44 -2.24
CA PHE A 126 -10.42 -10.18 -2.45
C PHE A 126 -9.94 -10.99 -1.24
N MET A 127 -10.49 -10.75 -0.05
CA MET A 127 -10.10 -11.48 1.17
C MET A 127 -11.28 -12.09 1.92
N SER A 128 -12.52 -11.71 1.64
CA SER A 128 -13.68 -12.25 2.35
C SER A 128 -13.90 -13.72 2.01
N PRO A 129 -14.14 -14.59 3.01
CA PRO A 129 -14.55 -15.98 2.74
C PRO A 129 -15.91 -16.09 2.05
N GLN A 130 -16.69 -15.01 2.00
CA GLN A 130 -17.97 -14.92 1.31
C GLN A 130 -17.86 -14.28 -0.09
N SER A 131 -16.64 -13.97 -0.52
CA SER A 131 -16.40 -13.47 -1.87
C SER A 131 -16.80 -14.51 -2.94
N ALA A 132 -17.16 -14.04 -4.12
CA ALA A 132 -17.36 -14.88 -5.30
C ALA A 132 -16.09 -15.63 -5.74
N TYR A 133 -14.92 -15.19 -5.26
CA TYR A 133 -13.63 -15.81 -5.57
C TYR A 133 -13.23 -16.81 -4.48
N LEU A 134 -13.14 -18.10 -4.83
CA LEU A 134 -12.66 -19.15 -3.90
C LEU A 134 -11.28 -18.84 -3.31
N GLN A 135 -10.42 -18.21 -4.09
CA GLN A 135 -9.08 -17.79 -3.64
C GLN A 135 -9.13 -16.74 -2.51
N ALA A 136 -10.17 -15.93 -2.42
CA ALA A 136 -10.33 -14.95 -1.34
C ALA A 136 -10.46 -15.63 0.03
N GLY A 137 -11.23 -16.71 0.12
CA GLY A 137 -11.35 -17.51 1.35
C GLY A 137 -10.02 -18.15 1.77
N ASN A 138 -9.25 -18.64 0.82
CA ASN A 138 -7.91 -19.18 1.08
C ASN A 138 -6.96 -18.07 1.58
N LEU A 139 -6.96 -16.91 0.91
CA LEU A 139 -6.17 -15.75 1.34
C LEU A 139 -6.52 -15.32 2.77
N TYR A 140 -7.82 -15.26 3.09
CA TYR A 140 -8.31 -14.93 4.43
C TYR A 140 -7.81 -15.91 5.50
N ASN A 141 -7.94 -17.22 5.27
CA ASN A 141 -7.51 -18.23 6.22
C ASN A 141 -5.99 -18.15 6.50
N ARG A 142 -5.20 -18.02 5.44
CA ARG A 142 -3.74 -17.88 5.55
C ARG A 142 -3.34 -16.57 6.24
N TYR A 143 -4.07 -15.50 6.02
CA TYR A 143 -3.88 -14.22 6.70
C TYR A 143 -4.15 -14.36 8.21
N LYS A 144 -5.27 -15.01 8.59
CA LYS A 144 -5.58 -15.29 10.00
C LYS A 144 -4.50 -16.13 10.68
N GLU A 145 -4.07 -17.20 10.04
CA GLU A 145 -2.98 -18.05 10.55
C GLU A 145 -1.71 -17.26 10.83
N TYR A 146 -1.29 -16.44 9.88
CA TYR A 146 -0.06 -15.65 9.98
C TYR A 146 -0.09 -14.63 11.12
N PHE A 147 -1.22 -14.00 11.34
CA PHE A 147 -1.41 -13.01 12.40
C PHE A 147 -1.98 -13.58 13.71
N ASN A 148 -2.16 -14.90 13.81
CA ASN A 148 -2.76 -15.57 14.96
C ASN A 148 -4.12 -14.98 15.36
N ILE A 149 -4.97 -14.70 14.37
CA ILE A 149 -6.32 -14.16 14.58
C ILE A 149 -7.30 -15.33 14.69
N SER A 150 -8.02 -15.41 15.78
CA SER A 150 -9.07 -16.40 16.03
C SER A 150 -10.37 -16.11 15.24
#